data_a9b6d2160cd205cdcf6a894121883fc7
#
_entry.id   a9b6d2160cd205cdcf6a894121883fc7
#
_cell.length_a   1.000
_cell.length_b   1.000
_cell.length_c   1.000
_cell.angle_alpha   90.00
_cell.angle_beta   90.00
_cell.angle_gamma   90.00
#
_symmetry.space_group_name_H-M   'P 1'
#
loop_
_entity.id
_entity.type
_entity.pdbx_description
1 polymer ?
#
loop_
_entity_poly.entity_id
_entity_poly.type
_entity_poly.pdbx_seq_one_letter_code
_entity_poly.pdbx_strand_id
1 'polypeptide(L)'
;MANKLINIETSSRAEVDQKITAMRAGGKILGNLLRDLREYVEPGMTGKQIDAWVRKEIVKRGAGVAYDMLEEEFPGAICISVNDALVHGAPTDEPLEEGDKVSFDLDLYYDGYFTDSAFTMIVGTKANPAVKKMLQVTESSMWEGIEQVKPGAHIGDIGHAVEQVLRKGHLGVIENYIGHGIGKSMHEHPEVPNYGKKGHGYKLVEGDTICIEPMSCLGKPANFVDKDSNWTVRMKDGSIGCHCEHTILVTHDGYEVLTLAD
;
A
#
# COMPACT_ATOMS: atom_id res chain seq x y z
N MET A 1 18.10 9.14 -17.13
CA MET A 1 19.23 8.22 -16.90
C MET A 1 18.66 6.88 -16.49
N ALA A 2 19.06 5.76 -17.11
CA ALA A 2 18.45 4.46 -16.84
C ALA A 2 18.70 4.04 -15.38
N ASN A 3 17.64 3.84 -14.59
CA ASN A 3 17.70 3.24 -13.27
C ASN A 3 18.39 1.87 -13.38
N LYS A 4 19.56 1.74 -12.78
CA LYS A 4 20.21 0.45 -12.60
C LYS A 4 19.37 -0.32 -11.58
N LEU A 5 18.51 -1.20 -12.06
CA LEU A 5 17.86 -2.23 -11.25
C LEU A 5 18.95 -2.94 -10.44
N ILE A 6 18.85 -2.94 -9.12
CA ILE A 6 19.71 -3.75 -8.27
C ILE A 6 19.22 -5.18 -8.43
N ASN A 7 19.91 -5.91 -9.29
CA ASN A 7 19.67 -7.34 -9.42
C ASN A 7 20.24 -8.00 -8.16
N ILE A 8 19.41 -8.62 -7.35
CA ILE A 8 19.82 -9.33 -6.10
C ILE A 8 20.92 -10.37 -6.41
N GLU A 9 20.90 -10.95 -7.61
CA GLU A 9 21.95 -11.86 -8.07
C GLU A 9 23.37 -11.21 -8.16
N THR A 10 23.48 -9.87 -8.14
CA THR A 10 24.74 -9.13 -8.20
C THR A 10 25.10 -8.38 -6.92
N SER A 11 24.20 -8.29 -5.95
CA SER A 11 24.43 -7.61 -4.67
C SER A 11 25.27 -8.46 -3.73
N SER A 12 26.21 -7.83 -3.03
CA SER A 12 26.97 -8.52 -1.98
C SER A 12 26.02 -8.89 -0.82
N ARG A 13 26.32 -9.97 -0.08
CA ARG A 13 25.57 -10.37 1.11
C ARG A 13 25.43 -9.22 2.12
N ALA A 14 26.48 -8.40 2.28
CA ALA A 14 26.46 -7.25 3.18
C ALA A 14 25.44 -6.17 2.77
N GLU A 15 25.26 -5.93 1.44
CA GLU A 15 24.25 -4.99 0.93
C GLU A 15 22.84 -5.51 1.14
N VAL A 16 22.61 -6.82 1.00
CA VAL A 16 21.31 -7.45 1.28
C VAL A 16 21.01 -7.37 2.78
N ASP A 17 21.97 -7.67 3.65
CA ASP A 17 21.81 -7.59 5.11
C ASP A 17 21.52 -6.14 5.57
N GLN A 18 22.19 -5.13 4.97
CA GLN A 18 21.93 -3.72 5.23
C GLN A 18 20.50 -3.32 4.79
N LYS A 19 20.08 -3.68 3.58
CA LYS A 19 18.73 -3.47 3.09
C LYS A 19 17.69 -4.02 4.07
N ILE A 20 17.80 -5.29 4.41
CA ILE A 20 16.85 -5.97 5.31
C ILE A 20 16.79 -5.28 6.67
N THR A 21 17.94 -4.90 7.24
CA THR A 21 18.02 -4.23 8.54
C THR A 21 17.32 -2.87 8.50
N ALA A 22 17.60 -2.05 7.49
CA ALA A 22 16.99 -0.73 7.32
C ALA A 22 15.47 -0.83 7.07
N MET A 23 15.05 -1.74 6.19
CA MET A 23 13.64 -1.92 5.85
C MET A 23 12.82 -2.50 7.01
N ARG A 24 13.39 -3.37 7.85
CA ARG A 24 12.74 -3.80 9.10
C ARG A 24 12.51 -2.64 10.05
N ALA A 25 13.53 -1.79 10.24
CA ALA A 25 13.41 -0.62 11.11
C ALA A 25 12.40 0.40 10.55
N GLY A 26 12.50 0.73 9.25
CA GLY A 26 11.57 1.62 8.56
C GLY A 26 10.14 1.10 8.57
N GLY A 27 9.94 -0.18 8.24
CA GLY A 27 8.63 -0.82 8.25
C GLY A 27 7.98 -0.84 9.63
N LYS A 28 8.78 -1.05 10.69
CA LYS A 28 8.28 -0.97 12.08
C LYS A 28 7.85 0.44 12.47
N ILE A 29 8.61 1.45 12.06
CA ILE A 29 8.23 2.86 12.24
C ILE A 29 6.91 3.13 11.53
N LEU A 30 6.79 2.69 10.27
CA LEU A 30 5.60 2.86 9.44
C LEU A 30 4.37 2.18 10.04
N GLY A 31 4.47 0.90 10.40
CA GLY A 31 3.34 0.14 10.98
C GLY A 31 2.83 0.78 12.29
N ASN A 32 3.74 1.20 13.17
CA ASN A 32 3.37 1.90 14.40
C ASN A 32 2.73 3.27 14.12
N LEU A 33 3.22 4.00 13.10
CA LEU A 33 2.62 5.29 12.70
C LEU A 33 1.21 5.11 12.14
N LEU A 34 0.98 4.11 11.31
CA LEU A 34 -0.35 3.81 10.74
C LEU A 34 -1.35 3.36 11.83
N ARG A 35 -0.89 2.58 12.84
CA ARG A 35 -1.72 2.27 14.02
C ARG A 35 -2.12 3.56 14.76
N ASP A 36 -1.16 4.43 15.06
CA ASP A 36 -1.41 5.67 15.78
C ASP A 36 -2.28 6.64 14.94
N LEU A 37 -2.12 6.64 13.61
CA LEU A 37 -2.98 7.39 12.69
C LEU A 37 -4.44 6.89 12.73
N ARG A 38 -4.64 5.58 12.78
CA ARG A 38 -5.99 4.99 12.88
C ARG A 38 -6.73 5.43 14.15
N GLU A 39 -5.99 5.64 15.26
CA GLU A 39 -6.54 6.13 16.52
C GLU A 39 -6.71 7.66 16.53
N TYR A 40 -5.92 8.38 15.72
CA TYR A 40 -5.92 9.84 15.67
C TYR A 40 -7.08 10.41 14.84
N VAL A 41 -7.50 9.70 13.79
CA VAL A 41 -8.48 10.22 12.82
C VAL A 41 -9.89 10.24 13.39
N GLU A 42 -10.51 11.43 13.37
CA GLU A 42 -11.88 11.67 13.83
C GLU A 42 -12.71 12.42 12.76
N PRO A 43 -14.05 12.29 12.79
CA PRO A 43 -14.94 13.10 11.94
C PRO A 43 -14.70 14.61 12.15
N GLY A 44 -14.71 15.37 11.06
CA GLY A 44 -14.46 16.80 11.05
C GLY A 44 -12.99 17.20 10.83
N MET A 45 -12.04 16.27 10.91
CA MET A 45 -10.65 16.53 10.50
C MET A 45 -10.55 16.66 8.98
N THR A 46 -9.66 17.55 8.51
CA THR A 46 -9.37 17.66 7.08
C THR A 46 -8.16 16.83 6.68
N GLY A 47 -8.08 16.44 5.40
CA GLY A 47 -6.91 15.74 4.87
C GLY A 47 -5.60 16.47 5.14
N LYS A 48 -5.58 17.81 4.99
CA LYS A 48 -4.38 18.62 5.27
C LYS A 48 -3.97 18.62 6.75
N GLN A 49 -4.94 18.59 7.68
CA GLN A 49 -4.62 18.46 9.11
C GLN A 49 -3.99 17.11 9.44
N ILE A 50 -4.51 16.03 8.85
CA ILE A 50 -3.98 14.68 8.98
C ILE A 50 -2.58 14.60 8.37
N ASP A 51 -2.38 15.10 7.17
CA ASP A 51 -1.09 15.17 6.48
C ASP A 51 -0.02 15.89 7.33
N ALA A 52 -0.36 17.07 7.85
CA ALA A 52 0.54 17.85 8.71
C ALA A 52 0.93 17.08 9.99
N TRP A 53 0.00 16.33 10.57
CA TRP A 53 0.26 15.46 11.72
C TRP A 53 1.18 14.31 11.33
N VAL A 54 0.90 13.61 10.24
CA VAL A 54 1.72 12.48 9.72
C VAL A 54 3.14 12.95 9.44
N ARG A 55 3.33 14.07 8.72
CA ARG A 55 4.65 14.65 8.42
C ARG A 55 5.46 14.91 9.70
N LYS A 56 4.83 15.48 10.72
CA LYS A 56 5.46 15.72 12.02
C LYS A 56 5.86 14.40 12.73
N GLU A 57 4.99 13.41 12.70
CA GLU A 57 5.23 12.14 13.36
C GLU A 57 6.31 11.30 12.66
N ILE A 58 6.42 11.38 11.32
CA ILE A 58 7.55 10.78 10.56
C ILE A 58 8.88 11.33 11.07
N VAL A 59 9.02 12.65 11.07
CA VAL A 59 10.27 13.32 11.49
C VAL A 59 10.59 13.02 12.96
N LYS A 60 9.59 13.05 13.85
CA LYS A 60 9.75 12.72 15.28
C LYS A 60 10.25 11.28 15.51
N ARG A 61 9.91 10.34 14.63
CA ARG A 61 10.37 8.94 14.66
C ARG A 61 11.73 8.74 13.99
N GLY A 62 12.35 9.82 13.48
CA GLY A 62 13.68 9.77 12.86
C GLY A 62 13.67 9.23 11.42
N ALA A 63 12.53 9.24 10.75
CA ALA A 63 12.39 8.83 9.37
C ALA A 63 12.21 10.03 8.42
N GLY A 64 12.31 9.79 7.12
CA GLY A 64 12.07 10.78 6.06
C GLY A 64 10.71 10.60 5.42
N VAL A 65 10.11 11.72 5.00
CA VAL A 65 8.92 11.69 4.14
C VAL A 65 9.35 11.21 2.76
N ALA A 66 8.74 10.15 2.27
CA ALA A 66 9.16 9.49 1.04
C ALA A 66 9.04 10.42 -0.17
N TYR A 67 7.95 11.14 -0.30
CA TYR A 67 7.73 12.08 -1.42
C TYR A 67 8.73 13.25 -1.45
N ASP A 68 9.32 13.64 -0.32
CA ASP A 68 10.38 14.67 -0.29
C ASP A 68 11.71 14.15 -0.88
N MET A 69 11.84 12.82 -1.07
CA MET A 69 13.02 12.16 -1.67
C MET A 69 12.87 11.91 -3.16
N LEU A 70 11.70 12.15 -3.73
CA LEU A 70 11.38 11.91 -5.13
C LEU A 70 11.41 13.22 -5.94
N GLU A 71 11.58 13.08 -7.26
CA GLU A 71 11.44 14.21 -8.20
C GLU A 71 9.95 14.53 -8.48
N GLU A 72 9.04 13.68 -8.03
CA GLU A 72 7.59 13.81 -8.21
C GLU A 72 7.00 14.75 -7.16
N GLU A 73 6.21 15.73 -7.62
CA GLU A 73 5.61 16.75 -6.75
C GLU A 73 4.24 16.31 -6.21
N PHE A 74 4.18 15.21 -5.42
CA PHE A 74 2.95 14.90 -4.68
C PHE A 74 2.70 15.96 -3.59
N PRO A 75 1.47 16.48 -3.45
CA PRO A 75 1.19 17.65 -2.56
C PRO A 75 1.04 17.29 -1.08
N GLY A 76 1.54 16.13 -0.63
CA GLY A 76 1.41 15.66 0.74
C GLY A 76 2.51 14.70 1.18
N ALA A 77 2.46 14.27 2.43
CA ALA A 77 3.30 13.21 2.99
C ALA A 77 2.60 11.84 2.98
N ILE A 78 1.29 11.83 2.78
CA ILE A 78 0.43 10.63 2.80
C ILE A 78 -0.71 10.79 1.79
N CYS A 79 -1.06 9.70 1.10
CA CYS A 79 -2.26 9.64 0.28
C CYS A 79 -3.51 9.42 1.16
N ILE A 80 -4.56 10.23 0.93
CA ILE A 80 -5.82 10.20 1.68
C ILE A 80 -6.97 10.07 0.69
N SER A 81 -7.43 8.85 0.45
CA SER A 81 -8.41 8.53 -0.59
C SER A 81 -9.80 8.30 0.00
N VAL A 82 -10.69 9.28 -0.16
CA VAL A 82 -12.03 9.30 0.43
C VAL A 82 -13.07 8.75 -0.54
N ASN A 83 -13.93 7.83 -0.09
CA ASN A 83 -15.09 7.25 -0.79
C ASN A 83 -14.76 6.69 -2.19
N ASP A 84 -15.13 7.41 -3.25
CA ASP A 84 -14.88 7.04 -4.66
C ASP A 84 -13.43 7.24 -5.10
N ALA A 85 -12.61 7.97 -4.33
CA ALA A 85 -11.17 7.98 -4.51
C ALA A 85 -10.60 6.61 -4.13
N LEU A 86 -9.92 5.97 -5.09
CA LEU A 86 -9.34 4.64 -4.95
C LEU A 86 -7.98 4.71 -4.28
N VAL A 87 -7.03 5.43 -4.91
CA VAL A 87 -5.64 5.61 -4.46
C VAL A 87 -5.14 7.01 -4.83
N HIS A 88 -3.95 7.37 -4.34
CA HIS A 88 -3.25 8.63 -4.61
C HIS A 88 -4.07 9.88 -4.28
N GLY A 89 -4.96 9.79 -3.29
CA GLY A 89 -5.79 10.91 -2.85
C GLY A 89 -4.93 12.04 -2.29
N ALA A 90 -4.91 13.20 -2.97
CA ALA A 90 -4.22 14.39 -2.46
C ALA A 90 -4.93 14.93 -1.22
N PRO A 91 -4.19 15.32 -0.15
CA PRO A 91 -4.79 15.92 1.05
C PRO A 91 -5.54 17.21 0.74
N THR A 92 -6.81 17.31 1.15
CA THR A 92 -7.68 18.47 0.89
C THR A 92 -8.07 19.22 2.18
N ASP A 93 -8.71 20.37 2.05
CA ASP A 93 -9.31 21.11 3.16
C ASP A 93 -10.75 20.64 3.48
N GLU A 94 -11.29 19.69 2.71
CA GLU A 94 -12.60 19.13 2.96
C GLU A 94 -12.57 18.28 4.24
N PRO A 95 -13.50 18.51 5.19
CA PRO A 95 -13.56 17.72 6.40
C PRO A 95 -14.09 16.31 6.13
N LEU A 96 -13.51 15.31 6.78
CA LEU A 96 -14.02 13.94 6.79
C LEU A 96 -15.35 13.87 7.52
N GLU A 97 -16.32 13.21 6.92
CA GLU A 97 -17.65 13.04 7.49
C GLU A 97 -17.80 11.69 8.23
N GLU A 98 -18.75 11.64 9.15
CA GLU A 98 -19.14 10.42 9.84
C GLU A 98 -19.65 9.37 8.83
N GLY A 99 -18.96 8.24 8.73
CA GLY A 99 -19.28 7.16 7.81
C GLY A 99 -18.49 7.15 6.50
N ASP A 100 -17.62 8.14 6.27
CA ASP A 100 -16.70 8.12 5.12
C ASP A 100 -15.79 6.89 5.15
N LYS A 101 -15.62 6.26 4.00
CA LYS A 101 -14.53 5.32 3.77
C LYS A 101 -13.28 6.11 3.43
N VAL A 102 -12.18 5.89 4.15
CA VAL A 102 -10.89 6.51 3.86
C VAL A 102 -9.80 5.46 3.79
N SER A 103 -9.06 5.45 2.68
CA SER A 103 -7.79 4.72 2.55
C SER A 103 -6.65 5.67 2.84
N PHE A 104 -5.80 5.31 3.77
CA PHE A 104 -4.55 5.97 4.11
C PHE A 104 -3.41 5.11 3.59
N ASP A 105 -2.56 5.69 2.78
CA ASP A 105 -1.48 5.03 2.09
C ASP A 105 -0.21 5.87 2.27
N LEU A 106 0.81 5.28 2.87
CA LEU A 106 1.98 5.98 3.40
C LEU A 106 3.27 5.27 3.06
N ASP A 107 4.06 5.94 2.27
CA ASP A 107 5.46 5.61 2.06
C ASP A 107 6.38 6.29 3.08
N LEU A 108 7.40 5.55 3.52
CA LEU A 108 8.38 6.06 4.47
C LEU A 108 9.81 5.75 3.99
N TYR A 109 10.70 6.73 4.13
CA TYR A 109 12.11 6.60 3.83
C TYR A 109 12.95 6.48 5.10
N TYR A 110 13.75 5.41 5.21
CA TYR A 110 14.62 5.18 6.35
C TYR A 110 15.95 4.53 5.94
N ASP A 111 17.07 5.14 6.35
CA ASP A 111 18.44 4.64 6.14
C ASP A 111 18.74 4.16 4.71
N GLY A 112 18.27 4.92 3.70
CA GLY A 112 18.52 4.64 2.29
C GLY A 112 17.48 3.76 1.59
N TYR A 113 16.40 3.37 2.27
CA TYR A 113 15.39 2.46 1.74
C TYR A 113 13.96 2.96 2.00
N PHE A 114 13.05 2.58 1.11
CA PHE A 114 11.62 2.85 1.22
C PHE A 114 10.90 1.64 1.82
N THR A 115 9.82 1.92 2.53
CA THR A 115 8.79 0.96 2.93
C THR A 115 7.42 1.58 2.72
N ASP A 116 6.43 0.78 2.36
CA ASP A 116 5.10 1.21 1.98
C ASP A 116 4.03 0.37 2.66
N SER A 117 2.93 1.01 3.05
CA SER A 117 1.79 0.31 3.63
C SER A 117 0.54 1.17 3.64
N ALA A 118 -0.60 0.52 3.40
CA ALA A 118 -1.89 1.18 3.41
C ALA A 118 -2.92 0.43 4.25
N PHE A 119 -3.85 1.19 4.82
CA PHE A 119 -5.05 0.64 5.41
C PHE A 119 -6.28 1.46 5.04
N THR A 120 -7.44 0.81 5.05
CA THR A 120 -8.73 1.49 4.88
C THR A 120 -9.56 1.41 6.16
N MET A 121 -10.22 2.51 6.51
CA MET A 121 -11.13 2.57 7.64
C MET A 121 -12.44 3.30 7.29
N ILE A 122 -13.41 3.19 8.17
CA ILE A 122 -14.61 4.02 8.17
C ILE A 122 -14.46 5.03 9.29
N VAL A 123 -14.63 6.31 8.96
CA VAL A 123 -14.50 7.42 9.91
C VAL A 123 -15.70 7.42 10.87
N GLY A 124 -15.44 7.48 12.17
CA GLY A 124 -16.46 7.43 13.21
C GLY A 124 -17.10 6.05 13.41
N THR A 125 -18.39 6.02 13.72
CA THR A 125 -19.08 4.78 14.15
C THR A 125 -20.17 4.30 13.19
N LYS A 126 -20.63 5.16 12.27
CA LYS A 126 -21.71 4.87 11.31
C LYS A 126 -21.18 4.17 10.08
N ALA A 127 -21.16 2.86 10.08
CA ALA A 127 -20.65 2.07 8.96
C ALA A 127 -21.77 1.57 8.04
N ASN A 128 -21.65 1.83 6.73
CA ASN A 128 -22.46 1.13 5.74
C ASN A 128 -22.05 -0.35 5.71
N PRO A 129 -23.00 -1.30 5.89
CA PRO A 129 -22.68 -2.74 5.93
C PRO A 129 -21.94 -3.25 4.69
N ALA A 130 -22.27 -2.74 3.50
CA ALA A 130 -21.60 -3.15 2.26
C ALA A 130 -20.16 -2.67 2.23
N VAL A 131 -19.89 -1.43 2.67
CA VAL A 131 -18.54 -0.88 2.81
C VAL A 131 -17.75 -1.66 3.84
N LYS A 132 -18.30 -1.91 5.02
CA LYS A 132 -17.65 -2.72 6.06
C LYS A 132 -17.25 -4.11 5.55
N LYS A 133 -18.15 -4.77 4.81
CA LYS A 133 -17.86 -6.06 4.19
C LYS A 133 -16.74 -5.94 3.14
N MET A 134 -16.76 -4.89 2.31
CA MET A 134 -15.70 -4.65 1.31
C MET A 134 -14.34 -4.52 1.99
N LEU A 135 -14.20 -3.72 3.05
CA LEU A 135 -12.95 -3.58 3.79
C LEU A 135 -12.42 -4.94 4.26
N GLN A 136 -13.29 -5.73 4.90
CA GLN A 136 -12.93 -7.06 5.41
C GLN A 136 -12.48 -8.01 4.30
N VAL A 137 -13.17 -8.01 3.15
CA VAL A 137 -12.84 -8.88 2.02
C VAL A 137 -11.53 -8.44 1.37
N THR A 138 -11.30 -7.13 1.21
CA THR A 138 -10.07 -6.61 0.61
C THR A 138 -8.86 -6.90 1.50
N GLU A 139 -8.96 -6.66 2.80
CA GLU A 139 -7.93 -7.01 3.76
C GLU A 139 -7.66 -8.53 3.78
N SER A 140 -8.71 -9.36 3.79
CA SER A 140 -8.55 -10.82 3.70
C SER A 140 -7.87 -11.24 2.40
N SER A 141 -8.13 -10.58 1.28
CA SER A 141 -7.48 -10.89 0.00
C SER A 141 -5.99 -10.61 0.03
N MET A 142 -5.58 -9.53 0.72
CA MET A 142 -4.16 -9.22 0.95
C MET A 142 -3.46 -10.35 1.72
N TRP A 143 -4.05 -10.79 2.83
CA TRP A 143 -3.48 -11.87 3.63
C TRP A 143 -3.40 -13.20 2.87
N GLU A 144 -4.42 -13.56 2.09
CA GLU A 144 -4.37 -14.77 1.23
C GLU A 144 -3.27 -14.68 0.17
N GLY A 145 -2.98 -13.47 -0.36
CA GLY A 145 -1.84 -13.21 -1.22
C GLY A 145 -0.51 -13.37 -0.49
N ILE A 146 -0.37 -12.78 0.70
CA ILE A 146 0.83 -12.85 1.55
C ILE A 146 1.17 -14.29 1.91
N GLU A 147 0.19 -15.13 2.21
CA GLU A 147 0.38 -16.56 2.52
C GLU A 147 0.98 -17.38 1.37
N GLN A 148 0.97 -16.86 0.13
CA GLN A 148 1.63 -17.52 -1.00
C GLN A 148 3.13 -17.22 -1.09
N VAL A 149 3.63 -16.23 -0.31
CA VAL A 149 5.01 -15.75 -0.41
C VAL A 149 5.99 -16.73 0.22
N LYS A 150 6.90 -17.21 -0.60
CA LYS A 150 8.07 -18.01 -0.20
C LYS A 150 9.07 -18.10 -1.35
N PRO A 151 10.33 -18.44 -1.10
CA PRO A 151 11.28 -18.69 -2.18
C PRO A 151 10.75 -19.74 -3.17
N GLY A 152 10.81 -19.40 -4.45
CA GLY A 152 10.33 -20.28 -5.53
C GLY A 152 8.87 -20.16 -5.90
N ALA A 153 8.04 -19.45 -5.13
CA ALA A 153 6.69 -19.07 -5.54
C ALA A 153 6.73 -18.05 -6.68
N HIS A 154 5.67 -17.96 -7.46
CA HIS A 154 5.57 -16.99 -8.55
C HIS A 154 4.62 -15.85 -8.17
N ILE A 155 4.85 -14.67 -8.70
CA ILE A 155 3.95 -13.50 -8.51
C ILE A 155 2.49 -13.85 -8.89
N GLY A 156 2.30 -14.68 -9.93
CA GLY A 156 0.98 -15.15 -10.32
C GLY A 156 0.28 -16.06 -9.29
N ASP A 157 1.00 -16.64 -8.33
CA ASP A 157 0.39 -17.37 -7.20
C ASP A 157 -0.28 -16.38 -6.25
N ILE A 158 0.41 -15.26 -5.96
CA ILE A 158 -0.08 -14.15 -5.13
C ILE A 158 -1.32 -13.54 -5.76
N GLY A 159 -1.20 -13.05 -7.01
CA GLY A 159 -2.30 -12.39 -7.70
C GLY A 159 -3.52 -13.29 -7.87
N HIS A 160 -3.31 -14.60 -8.13
CA HIS A 160 -4.42 -15.56 -8.18
C HIS A 160 -5.14 -15.67 -6.84
N ALA A 161 -4.42 -15.77 -5.72
CA ALA A 161 -5.03 -15.87 -4.39
C ALA A 161 -5.85 -14.64 -4.05
N VAL A 162 -5.30 -13.43 -4.27
CA VAL A 162 -5.98 -12.14 -4.11
C VAL A 162 -7.27 -12.11 -4.93
N GLU A 163 -7.18 -12.39 -6.24
CA GLU A 163 -8.31 -12.35 -7.17
C GLU A 163 -9.45 -13.27 -6.74
N GLN A 164 -9.15 -14.50 -6.30
CA GLN A 164 -10.17 -15.45 -5.87
C GLN A 164 -10.98 -14.94 -4.68
N VAL A 165 -10.34 -14.30 -3.70
CA VAL A 165 -11.03 -13.73 -2.53
C VAL A 165 -11.91 -12.55 -2.93
N LEU A 166 -11.37 -11.61 -3.72
CA LEU A 166 -12.12 -10.44 -4.17
C LEU A 166 -13.35 -10.82 -5.00
N ARG A 167 -13.19 -11.74 -5.99
CA ARG A 167 -14.30 -12.22 -6.81
C ARG A 167 -15.35 -12.99 -6.02
N LYS A 168 -14.94 -13.85 -5.06
CA LYS A 168 -15.86 -14.54 -4.14
C LYS A 168 -16.63 -13.56 -3.26
N GLY A 169 -16.01 -12.44 -2.90
CA GLY A 169 -16.63 -11.33 -2.18
C GLY A 169 -17.55 -10.46 -3.04
N HIS A 170 -17.65 -10.74 -4.36
CA HIS A 170 -18.40 -9.95 -5.35
C HIS A 170 -17.89 -8.51 -5.49
N LEU A 171 -16.59 -8.29 -5.34
CA LEU A 171 -15.95 -6.99 -5.52
C LEU A 171 -15.33 -6.85 -6.92
N GLY A 172 -15.30 -5.64 -7.43
CA GLY A 172 -14.52 -5.31 -8.63
C GLY A 172 -13.02 -5.40 -8.33
N VAL A 173 -12.27 -6.13 -9.17
CA VAL A 173 -10.81 -6.23 -9.08
C VAL A 173 -10.19 -5.12 -9.91
N ILE A 174 -9.34 -4.30 -9.30
CA ILE A 174 -8.60 -3.26 -10.02
C ILE A 174 -7.37 -3.90 -10.66
N GLU A 175 -7.20 -3.71 -11.97
CA GLU A 175 -6.14 -4.37 -12.75
C GLU A 175 -5.03 -3.42 -13.23
N ASN A 176 -5.27 -2.12 -13.20
CA ASN A 176 -4.34 -1.10 -13.71
C ASN A 176 -3.53 -0.38 -12.62
N TYR A 177 -3.74 -0.73 -11.35
CA TYR A 177 -2.91 -0.39 -10.21
C TYR A 177 -2.55 -1.69 -9.51
N ILE A 178 -1.27 -1.89 -9.26
CA ILE A 178 -0.71 -3.19 -8.88
C ILE A 178 0.46 -2.99 -7.90
N GLY A 179 0.73 -3.98 -7.08
CA GLY A 179 1.89 -4.01 -6.22
C GLY A 179 3.21 -4.07 -6.99
N HIS A 180 4.30 -3.91 -6.28
CA HIS A 180 5.62 -3.73 -6.86
C HIS A 180 6.73 -4.25 -5.94
N GLY A 181 7.94 -4.40 -6.47
CA GLY A 181 9.15 -4.48 -5.66
C GLY A 181 9.44 -3.13 -5.01
N ILE A 182 10.10 -3.14 -3.85
CA ILE A 182 10.44 -1.93 -3.12
C ILE A 182 11.81 -2.06 -2.45
N GLY A 183 12.55 -0.96 -2.34
CA GLY A 183 13.88 -0.98 -1.77
C GLY A 183 14.57 0.37 -1.80
N LYS A 184 15.59 0.55 -2.63
CA LYS A 184 16.25 1.86 -2.83
C LYS A 184 15.40 2.83 -3.63
N SER A 185 14.45 2.32 -4.40
CA SER A 185 13.39 3.08 -5.05
C SER A 185 12.06 2.67 -4.45
N MET A 186 11.09 3.58 -4.46
CA MET A 186 9.72 3.32 -4.01
C MET A 186 9.09 2.21 -4.88
N HIS A 187 9.26 2.28 -6.19
CA HIS A 187 8.79 1.27 -7.11
C HIS A 187 9.98 0.58 -7.80
N GLU A 188 10.08 -0.73 -7.62
CA GLU A 188 11.08 -1.60 -8.22
C GLU A 188 10.39 -2.80 -8.90
N HIS A 189 11.15 -3.56 -9.70
CA HIS A 189 10.71 -4.89 -10.14
C HIS A 189 10.71 -5.87 -8.96
N PRO A 190 9.80 -6.87 -8.90
CA PRO A 190 8.79 -7.22 -9.88
C PRO A 190 7.48 -6.43 -9.73
N GLU A 191 6.68 -6.35 -10.80
CA GLU A 191 5.26 -6.02 -10.68
C GLU A 191 4.51 -7.16 -9.95
N VAL A 192 3.56 -6.78 -9.07
CA VAL A 192 2.77 -7.70 -8.23
C VAL A 192 1.27 -7.48 -8.47
N PRO A 193 0.70 -7.95 -9.58
CA PRO A 193 -0.71 -7.76 -9.89
C PRO A 193 -1.64 -8.45 -8.88
N ASN A 194 -2.82 -7.84 -8.68
CA ASN A 194 -3.91 -8.36 -7.84
C ASN A 194 -4.77 -9.42 -8.55
N TYR A 195 -4.26 -9.96 -9.64
CA TYR A 195 -4.85 -11.02 -10.45
C TYR A 195 -3.75 -11.85 -11.09
N GLY A 196 -4.07 -13.05 -11.53
CA GLY A 196 -3.05 -13.82 -12.22
C GLY A 196 -3.32 -15.31 -12.34
N LYS A 197 -2.31 -15.99 -12.90
CA LYS A 197 -2.32 -17.43 -13.11
C LYS A 197 -1.22 -18.08 -12.28
N LYS A 198 -1.58 -19.10 -11.50
CA LYS A 198 -0.62 -19.88 -10.71
C LYS A 198 0.57 -20.39 -11.53
N GLY A 199 1.76 -20.28 -10.93
CA GLY A 199 3.02 -20.74 -11.53
C GLY A 199 3.54 -19.84 -12.67
N HIS A 200 3.05 -18.59 -12.80
CA HIS A 200 3.47 -17.66 -13.86
C HIS A 200 4.02 -16.37 -13.26
N GLY A 201 4.82 -15.67 -14.06
CA GLY A 201 5.46 -14.41 -13.68
C GLY A 201 6.80 -14.62 -12.98
N TYR A 202 7.29 -13.55 -12.35
CA TYR A 202 8.57 -13.55 -11.63
C TYR A 202 8.56 -14.61 -10.53
N LYS A 203 9.69 -15.28 -10.35
CA LYS A 203 9.89 -16.31 -9.33
C LYS A 203 10.63 -15.68 -8.16
N LEU A 204 9.97 -15.62 -7.01
CA LEU A 204 10.50 -15.02 -5.79
C LEU A 204 11.77 -15.70 -5.31
N VAL A 205 12.72 -14.92 -4.84
CA VAL A 205 13.96 -15.39 -4.22
C VAL A 205 14.12 -14.78 -2.82
N GLU A 206 14.88 -15.43 -1.95
CA GLU A 206 15.21 -14.92 -0.62
C GLU A 206 15.86 -13.53 -0.72
N GLY A 207 15.38 -12.57 0.08
CA GLY A 207 15.82 -11.19 0.08
C GLY A 207 15.01 -10.24 -0.81
N ASP A 208 14.09 -10.76 -1.64
CA ASP A 208 13.12 -9.89 -2.33
C ASP A 208 12.26 -9.15 -1.29
N THR A 209 11.98 -7.88 -1.58
CA THR A 209 11.00 -7.09 -0.85
C THR A 209 9.95 -6.59 -1.82
N ILE A 210 8.69 -6.85 -1.54
CA ILE A 210 7.55 -6.55 -2.43
C ILE A 210 6.40 -5.94 -1.65
N CYS A 211 5.61 -5.11 -2.32
CA CYS A 211 4.32 -4.62 -1.85
C CYS A 211 3.20 -5.51 -2.38
N ILE A 212 2.32 -5.96 -1.49
CA ILE A 212 1.09 -6.67 -1.84
C ILE A 212 -0.05 -5.77 -1.43
N GLU A 213 -0.74 -5.22 -2.44
CA GLU A 213 -1.65 -4.09 -2.28
C GLU A 213 -2.96 -4.28 -3.07
N PRO A 214 -3.84 -5.18 -2.66
CA PRO A 214 -5.11 -5.35 -3.33
C PRO A 214 -5.95 -4.08 -3.28
N MET A 215 -6.44 -3.72 -4.46
CA MET A 215 -7.42 -2.68 -4.65
C MET A 215 -8.72 -3.26 -5.16
N SER A 216 -9.84 -2.82 -4.58
CA SER A 216 -11.16 -3.31 -4.93
C SER A 216 -12.20 -2.19 -4.98
N CYS A 217 -13.37 -2.46 -5.55
CA CYS A 217 -14.49 -1.52 -5.53
C CYS A 217 -15.84 -2.24 -5.42
N LEU A 218 -16.86 -1.49 -4.96
CA LEU A 218 -18.24 -1.98 -4.89
C LEU A 218 -18.95 -2.02 -6.27
N GLY A 219 -18.39 -1.33 -7.27
CA GLY A 219 -18.95 -1.21 -8.60
C GLY A 219 -18.07 -1.81 -9.68
N LYS A 220 -17.95 -1.08 -10.80
CA LYS A 220 -17.11 -1.47 -11.93
C LYS A 220 -15.67 -0.99 -11.73
N PRO A 221 -14.65 -1.78 -12.10
CA PRO A 221 -13.24 -1.45 -11.82
C PRO A 221 -12.67 -0.29 -12.67
N ALA A 222 -13.43 0.25 -13.62
CA ALA A 222 -12.98 1.37 -14.44
C ALA A 222 -12.76 2.62 -13.59
N ASN A 223 -11.61 3.25 -13.73
CA ASN A 223 -11.17 4.42 -12.96
C ASN A 223 -10.50 5.46 -13.88
N PHE A 224 -10.19 6.62 -13.35
CA PHE A 224 -9.51 7.72 -14.05
C PHE A 224 -8.74 8.59 -13.05
N VAL A 225 -7.71 9.29 -13.53
CA VAL A 225 -7.02 10.32 -12.74
C VAL A 225 -7.84 11.60 -12.78
N ASP A 226 -8.14 12.14 -11.61
CA ASP A 226 -8.85 13.41 -11.44
C ASP A 226 -7.98 14.56 -11.96
N LYS A 227 -8.53 15.35 -12.87
CA LYS A 227 -7.81 16.44 -13.55
C LYS A 227 -7.54 17.64 -12.64
N ASP A 228 -8.31 17.82 -11.58
CA ASP A 228 -8.16 18.95 -10.66
C ASP A 228 -6.99 18.72 -9.70
N SER A 229 -6.82 17.48 -9.24
CA SER A 229 -5.68 17.10 -8.40
C SER A 229 -4.44 16.68 -9.20
N ASN A 230 -4.61 16.17 -10.43
CA ASN A 230 -3.63 15.45 -11.25
C ASN A 230 -3.02 14.19 -10.60
N TRP A 231 -3.52 13.78 -9.44
CA TRP A 231 -3.04 12.63 -8.66
C TRP A 231 -4.15 11.65 -8.32
N THR A 232 -5.22 12.13 -7.69
CA THR A 232 -6.29 11.30 -7.16
C THR A 232 -6.91 10.41 -8.23
N VAL A 233 -6.86 9.12 -8.03
CA VAL A 233 -7.52 8.13 -8.88
C VAL A 233 -8.93 7.89 -8.37
N ARG A 234 -9.95 8.11 -9.21
CA ARG A 234 -11.36 7.96 -8.85
C ARG A 234 -12.05 6.87 -9.63
N MET A 235 -13.00 6.21 -8.98
CA MET A 235 -13.87 5.23 -9.64
C MET A 235 -14.80 5.93 -10.64
N LYS A 236 -14.82 5.46 -11.90
CA LYS A 236 -15.56 6.12 -12.99
C LYS A 236 -17.07 6.10 -12.80
N ASP A 237 -17.59 5.13 -12.09
CA ASP A 237 -19.03 5.00 -11.79
C ASP A 237 -19.41 5.60 -10.43
N GLY A 238 -18.48 6.27 -9.73
CA GLY A 238 -18.68 6.85 -8.40
C GLY A 238 -18.84 5.82 -7.27
N SER A 239 -18.57 4.55 -7.54
CA SER A 239 -18.61 3.52 -6.49
C SER A 239 -17.43 3.69 -5.51
N ILE A 240 -17.60 3.16 -4.31
CA ILE A 240 -16.55 3.22 -3.27
C ILE A 240 -15.41 2.27 -3.64
N GLY A 241 -14.17 2.78 -3.59
CA GLY A 241 -12.94 2.01 -3.71
C GLY A 241 -12.34 1.62 -2.35
N CYS A 242 -11.44 0.65 -2.32
CA CYS A 242 -10.72 0.22 -1.11
C CYS A 242 -9.31 -0.21 -1.47
N HIS A 243 -8.35 0.12 -0.61
CA HIS A 243 -6.95 -0.22 -0.73
C HIS A 243 -6.41 -0.69 0.62
N CYS A 244 -5.65 -1.79 0.63
CA CYS A 244 -4.91 -2.28 1.78
C CYS A 244 -3.55 -2.76 1.30
N GLU A 245 -2.49 -2.61 2.11
CA GLU A 245 -1.14 -2.92 1.68
C GLU A 245 -0.22 -3.27 2.82
N HIS A 246 0.74 -4.15 2.53
CA HIS A 246 1.94 -4.36 3.34
C HIS A 246 3.19 -4.57 2.50
N THR A 247 4.32 -4.07 3.00
CA THR A 247 5.67 -4.47 2.53
C THR A 247 6.05 -5.82 3.13
N ILE A 248 6.44 -6.76 2.25
CA ILE A 248 6.77 -8.15 2.57
C ILE A 248 8.22 -8.44 2.19
N LEU A 249 8.97 -9.04 3.11
CA LEU A 249 10.29 -9.64 2.85
C LEU A 249 10.14 -11.13 2.59
N VAL A 250 10.71 -11.62 1.51
CA VAL A 250 10.86 -13.06 1.26
C VAL A 250 12.02 -13.59 2.11
N THR A 251 11.73 -14.45 3.09
CA THR A 251 12.72 -15.08 3.96
C THR A 251 13.21 -16.41 3.39
N HIS A 252 14.15 -17.06 4.06
CA HIS A 252 14.69 -18.36 3.63
C HIS A 252 13.62 -19.44 3.43
N ASP A 253 12.60 -19.48 4.29
CA ASP A 253 11.58 -20.53 4.37
C ASP A 253 10.13 -20.04 4.27
N GLY A 254 9.93 -18.72 4.01
CA GLY A 254 8.60 -18.12 3.93
C GLY A 254 8.65 -16.62 3.71
N TYR A 255 8.01 -15.87 4.59
CA TYR A 255 7.94 -14.41 4.51
C TYR A 255 7.98 -13.74 5.90
N GLU A 256 8.24 -12.45 5.88
CA GLU A 256 8.11 -11.53 7.03
C GLU A 256 7.34 -10.28 6.58
N VAL A 257 6.30 -9.90 7.31
CA VAL A 257 5.58 -8.65 7.07
C VAL A 257 6.31 -7.53 7.80
N LEU A 258 6.93 -6.60 7.07
CA LEU A 258 7.79 -5.57 7.66
C LEU A 258 7.00 -4.42 8.31
N THR A 259 5.77 -4.18 7.87
CA THR A 259 4.95 -3.01 8.22
C THR A 259 3.85 -3.31 9.24
N LEU A 260 4.01 -4.37 10.06
CA LEU A 260 3.14 -4.62 11.21
C LEU A 260 3.52 -3.75 12.40
N ALA A 261 2.52 -3.19 13.08
CA ALA A 261 2.69 -2.53 14.37
C ALA A 261 3.10 -3.52 15.48
N ASP A 262 3.67 -2.99 16.58
CA ASP A 262 3.99 -3.76 17.80
C ASP A 262 2.74 -4.21 18.54
#